data_8b06d254a147afd70c01414ef16aef4d
#
_entry.id   8b06d254a147afd70c01414ef16aef4d
#
_cell.length_a   1.000
_cell.length_b   1.000
_cell.length_c   1.000
_cell.angle_alpha   90.00
_cell.angle_beta   90.00
_cell.angle_gamma   90.00
#
_symmetry.space_group_name_H-M   'P 1'
#
loop_
_entity.id
_entity.type
_entity.pdbx_description
1 polymer ?
#
loop_
_entity_poly.entity_id
_entity_poly.type
_entity_poly.pdbx_seq_one_letter_code
_entity_poly.pdbx_strand_id
1 'polypeptide(L)'
;ATTETIQIKDYDFFLTHIKFRNTLKSNHKLAWCASNRLVKEEVIKSDWVPGLYSSLEDHNGEFYYNCYITSDYLTERVRSERTGFNIEEGSSDMLDEISFSMLRQVVLEKCNSYLKEYLVENIKEGHDRLTKFVSDRAPQYRPILGYLAKNELIIDPSITDAKLDLL
;
A
#
# COMPACT_ATOMS: atom_id res chain seq x y z
N ALA A 1 -14.17 8.91 -6.02
CA ALA A 1 -12.83 8.81 -6.61
C ALA A 1 -12.15 10.18 -6.60
N THR A 2 -10.87 10.20 -6.29
CA THR A 2 -10.07 11.42 -6.24
C THR A 2 -8.88 11.26 -7.18
N THR A 3 -8.67 12.23 -8.06
CA THR A 3 -7.56 12.21 -9.00
C THR A 3 -6.55 13.29 -8.66
N GLU A 4 -5.26 12.94 -8.64
CA GLU A 4 -4.18 13.90 -8.49
C GLU A 4 -3.15 13.71 -9.60
N THR A 5 -2.39 14.75 -9.87
CA THR A 5 -1.33 14.75 -10.89
C THR A 5 0.02 14.88 -10.20
N ILE A 6 0.95 14.01 -10.57
CA ILE A 6 2.34 14.11 -10.15
C ILE A 6 3.24 14.18 -11.36
N GLN A 7 4.39 14.83 -11.22
CA GLN A 7 5.38 14.92 -12.27
C GLN A 7 6.62 14.12 -11.88
N ILE A 8 7.03 13.19 -12.75
CA ILE A 8 8.25 12.43 -12.59
C ILE A 8 9.10 12.69 -13.83
N LYS A 9 10.24 13.35 -13.65
CA LYS A 9 11.05 13.87 -14.75
C LYS A 9 10.18 14.76 -15.65
N ASP A 10 10.08 14.48 -16.93
CA ASP A 10 9.33 15.32 -17.89
C ASP A 10 7.92 14.79 -18.17
N TYR A 11 7.45 13.82 -17.39
CA TYR A 11 6.15 13.20 -17.61
C TYR A 11 5.18 13.47 -16.48
N ASP A 12 3.93 13.72 -16.84
CA ASP A 12 2.82 13.82 -15.89
C ASP A 12 2.19 12.45 -15.70
N PHE A 13 1.98 12.07 -14.44
CA PHE A 13 1.30 10.86 -14.07
C PHE A 13 0.02 11.21 -13.33
N PHE A 14 -1.07 10.60 -13.74
CA PHE A 14 -2.38 10.81 -13.13
C PHE A 14 -2.72 9.62 -12.24
N LEU A 15 -2.94 9.90 -10.96
CA LEU A 15 -3.28 8.90 -9.96
C LEU A 15 -4.75 9.08 -9.57
N THR A 16 -5.55 8.05 -9.77
CA THR A 16 -6.95 8.04 -9.34
C THR A 16 -7.10 7.10 -8.18
N HIS A 17 -7.38 7.66 -7.00
CA HIS A 17 -7.60 6.92 -5.76
C HIS A 17 -9.06 6.50 -5.68
N ILE A 18 -9.29 5.20 -5.55
CA ILE A 18 -10.64 4.63 -5.52
C ILE A 18 -10.80 3.78 -4.27
N LYS A 19 -11.90 4.01 -3.55
CA LYS A 19 -12.36 3.16 -2.47
C LYS A 19 -13.35 2.16 -3.06
N PHE A 20 -12.91 0.93 -3.20
CA PHE A 20 -13.70 -0.13 -3.80
C PHE A 20 -14.52 -0.84 -2.72
N ARG A 21 -15.83 -0.63 -2.75
CA ARG A 21 -16.75 -1.19 -1.77
C ARG A 21 -17.40 -2.43 -2.35
N ASN A 22 -16.85 -3.57 -2.01
CA ASN A 22 -17.36 -4.85 -2.45
C ASN A 22 -17.54 -5.76 -1.23
N THR A 23 -18.59 -6.57 -1.24
CA THR A 23 -18.84 -7.56 -0.19
C THR A 23 -17.88 -8.74 -0.24
N LEU A 24 -17.21 -8.95 -1.35
CA LEU A 24 -16.25 -10.02 -1.51
C LEU A 24 -14.87 -9.60 -1.03
N LYS A 25 -14.16 -10.53 -0.39
CA LYS A 25 -12.79 -10.31 0.04
C LYS A 25 -11.91 -10.01 -1.18
N SER A 26 -11.12 -8.95 -1.08
CA SER A 26 -10.24 -8.49 -2.16
C SER A 26 -8.88 -8.08 -1.61
N ASN A 27 -8.08 -7.40 -2.41
CA ASN A 27 -6.79 -6.86 -2.04
C ASN A 27 -6.71 -5.38 -2.42
N HIS A 28 -5.86 -4.64 -1.73
CA HIS A 28 -5.50 -3.28 -2.15
C HIS A 28 -4.55 -3.41 -3.35
N LYS A 29 -4.76 -2.61 -4.38
CA LYS A 29 -4.05 -2.78 -5.65
C LYS A 29 -3.55 -1.47 -6.25
N LEU A 30 -2.43 -1.57 -6.97
CA LEU A 30 -2.01 -0.59 -7.95
C LEU A 30 -2.40 -1.10 -9.33
N ALA A 31 -3.04 -0.26 -10.13
CA ALA A 31 -3.48 -0.59 -11.47
C ALA A 31 -2.77 0.30 -12.48
N TRP A 32 -1.83 -0.27 -13.21
CA TRP A 32 -1.03 0.42 -14.21
C TRP A 32 -1.74 0.35 -15.57
N CYS A 33 -2.09 1.52 -16.12
CA CYS A 33 -2.93 1.62 -17.31
C CYS A 33 -2.20 2.29 -18.48
N ALA A 34 -2.59 1.90 -19.68
CA ALA A 34 -2.18 2.54 -20.91
C ALA A 34 -3.42 2.87 -21.74
N SER A 35 -3.55 4.13 -22.20
CA SER A 35 -4.71 4.59 -22.97
C SER A 35 -6.04 4.25 -22.30
N ASN A 36 -6.14 4.45 -21.00
CA ASN A 36 -7.33 4.18 -20.17
C ASN A 36 -7.72 2.71 -20.07
N ARG A 37 -6.80 1.81 -20.39
CA ARG A 37 -7.02 0.36 -20.22
C ARG A 37 -6.03 -0.20 -19.21
N LEU A 38 -6.53 -1.10 -18.37
CA LEU A 38 -5.69 -1.80 -17.40
C LEU A 38 -4.71 -2.73 -18.15
N VAL A 39 -3.42 -2.61 -17.82
CA VAL A 39 -2.36 -3.44 -18.39
C VAL A 39 -1.76 -4.36 -17.32
N LYS A 40 -1.47 -3.83 -16.15
CA LYS A 40 -0.82 -4.58 -15.07
C LYS A 40 -1.45 -4.21 -13.74
N GLU A 41 -1.76 -5.21 -12.93
CA GLU A 41 -2.16 -5.02 -11.53
C GLU A 41 -1.08 -5.54 -10.60
N GLU A 42 -0.88 -4.81 -9.49
CA GLU A 42 -0.01 -5.25 -8.42
C GLU A 42 -0.75 -5.17 -7.10
N VAL A 43 -0.73 -6.25 -6.33
CA VAL A 43 -1.25 -6.22 -4.96
C VAL A 43 -0.30 -5.40 -4.10
N ILE A 44 -0.85 -4.44 -3.36
CA ILE A 44 -0.05 -3.64 -2.43
C ILE A 44 0.28 -4.49 -1.21
N LYS A 45 1.54 -4.75 -1.00
CA LYS A 45 2.02 -5.53 0.14
C LYS A 45 2.07 -4.67 1.40
N SER A 46 1.87 -5.30 2.57
CA SER A 46 1.89 -4.60 3.85
C SER A 46 3.27 -3.99 4.18
N ASP A 47 4.35 -4.54 3.63
CA ASP A 47 5.68 -3.96 3.78
C ASP A 47 5.91 -2.73 2.88
N TRP A 48 5.13 -2.58 1.82
CA TRP A 48 5.17 -1.39 0.97
C TRP A 48 4.44 -0.20 1.60
N VAL A 49 3.31 -0.46 2.24
CA VAL A 49 2.49 0.57 2.90
C VAL A 49 2.16 0.07 4.31
N PRO A 50 2.97 0.46 5.30
CA PRO A 50 2.76 0.01 6.68
C PRO A 50 1.37 0.39 7.21
N GLY A 51 0.70 -0.56 7.82
CA GLY A 51 -0.65 -0.38 8.34
C GLY A 51 -1.76 -0.79 7.37
N LEU A 52 -1.42 -1.14 6.12
CA LEU A 52 -2.39 -1.56 5.11
C LEU A 52 -2.50 -3.09 5.12
N TYR A 53 -3.40 -3.64 5.93
CA TYR A 53 -3.54 -5.08 6.11
C TYR A 53 -4.75 -5.65 5.35
N SER A 54 -5.90 -5.68 6.03
CA SER A 54 -7.16 -6.13 5.46
C SER A 54 -7.95 -4.93 4.95
N SER A 55 -9.26 -5.08 4.74
CA SER A 55 -10.11 -3.96 4.36
C SER A 55 -9.96 -2.79 5.32
N LEU A 56 -10.07 -1.58 4.78
CA LEU A 56 -10.13 -0.36 5.56
C LEU A 56 -11.59 0.01 5.78
N GLU A 57 -11.85 0.85 6.77
CA GLU A 57 -13.21 1.27 7.10
C GLU A 57 -13.31 2.78 7.22
N ASP A 58 -14.35 3.34 6.63
CA ASP A 58 -14.73 4.74 6.80
C ASP A 58 -16.21 4.84 7.24
N HIS A 59 -16.77 6.04 7.26
CA HIS A 59 -18.16 6.26 7.69
C HIS A 59 -19.18 5.57 6.77
N ASN A 60 -18.80 5.14 5.58
CA ASN A 60 -19.66 4.43 4.62
C ASN A 60 -19.45 2.92 4.62
N GLY A 61 -18.60 2.39 5.51
CA GLY A 61 -18.33 0.97 5.65
C GLY A 61 -16.93 0.55 5.16
N GLU A 62 -16.75 -0.74 5.00
CA GLU A 62 -15.48 -1.32 4.58
C GLU A 62 -15.18 -1.03 3.11
N PHE A 63 -13.91 -0.88 2.79
CA PHE A 63 -13.46 -0.72 1.42
C PHE A 63 -12.06 -1.29 1.21
N TYR A 64 -11.75 -1.59 -0.05
CA TYR A 64 -10.40 -1.90 -0.52
C TYR A 64 -9.92 -0.75 -1.38
N TYR A 65 -8.66 -0.40 -1.22
CA TYR A 65 -8.06 0.72 -1.93
C TYR A 65 -7.48 0.28 -3.26
N ASN A 66 -7.81 1.01 -4.31
CA ASN A 66 -7.21 0.85 -5.64
C ASN A 66 -6.68 2.19 -6.11
N CYS A 67 -5.49 2.20 -6.68
CA CYS A 67 -4.92 3.38 -7.33
C CYS A 67 -4.69 3.07 -8.79
N TYR A 68 -5.38 3.80 -9.66
CA TYR A 68 -5.19 3.70 -11.11
C TYR A 68 -4.18 4.74 -11.54
N ILE A 69 -3.15 4.30 -12.25
CA ILE A 69 -2.04 5.15 -12.72
C ILE A 69 -2.07 5.21 -14.24
N THR A 70 -2.18 6.41 -14.79
CA THR A 70 -2.13 6.66 -16.23
C THR A 70 -1.07 7.70 -16.55
N SER A 71 -0.44 7.60 -17.72
CA SER A 71 0.49 8.61 -18.21
C SER A 71 0.83 8.33 -19.68
N ASP A 72 1.35 9.33 -20.36
CA ASP A 72 1.91 9.14 -21.69
C ASP A 72 3.13 8.22 -21.65
N TYR A 73 3.92 8.29 -20.58
CA TYR A 73 5.08 7.41 -20.38
C TYR A 73 4.67 5.95 -20.42
N LEU A 74 3.61 5.57 -19.71
CA LEU A 74 3.10 4.21 -19.70
C LEU A 74 2.50 3.81 -21.06
N THR A 75 1.74 4.70 -21.67
CA THR A 75 1.10 4.47 -22.98
C THR A 75 2.14 4.20 -24.07
N GLU A 76 3.24 4.95 -24.08
CA GLU A 76 4.31 4.78 -25.04
C GLU A 76 5.11 3.48 -24.86
N ARG A 77 5.09 2.92 -23.66
CA ARG A 77 5.91 1.75 -23.28
C ARG A 77 5.12 0.48 -23.05
N VAL A 78 3.84 0.47 -23.37
CA VAL A 78 3.04 -0.76 -23.28
C VAL A 78 3.50 -1.74 -24.36
N ARG A 79 3.59 -3.02 -23.97
CA ARG A 79 3.92 -4.10 -24.93
C ARG A 79 2.78 -4.28 -25.93
N SER A 80 3.11 -4.72 -27.14
CA SER A 80 2.12 -4.91 -28.21
C SER A 80 0.96 -5.84 -27.82
N GLU A 81 1.19 -6.79 -26.92
CA GLU A 81 0.18 -7.71 -26.40
C GLU A 81 -0.59 -7.16 -25.21
N ARG A 82 -0.24 -5.96 -24.74
CA ARG A 82 -0.83 -5.29 -23.57
C ARG A 82 -0.81 -6.12 -22.28
N THR A 83 0.19 -6.98 -22.14
CA THR A 83 0.38 -7.82 -20.94
C THR A 83 1.40 -7.24 -19.96
N GLY A 84 2.01 -6.12 -20.27
CA GLY A 84 3.00 -5.45 -19.43
C GLY A 84 3.61 -4.27 -20.13
N PHE A 85 4.68 -3.74 -19.54
CA PHE A 85 5.38 -2.55 -20.02
C PHE A 85 6.85 -2.85 -20.30
N ASN A 86 7.41 -2.15 -21.29
CA ASN A 86 8.85 -2.16 -21.56
C ASN A 86 9.55 -1.15 -20.62
N ILE A 87 9.46 -1.43 -19.33
CA ILE A 87 10.07 -0.63 -18.25
C ILE A 87 10.84 -1.59 -17.36
N GLU A 88 12.09 -1.29 -17.08
CA GLU A 88 12.91 -2.10 -16.20
C GLU A 88 12.43 -1.98 -14.75
N GLU A 89 12.44 -3.11 -14.03
CA GLU A 89 12.02 -3.16 -12.63
C GLU A 89 13.01 -2.44 -11.71
N GLY A 90 14.29 -2.69 -11.90
CA GLY A 90 15.35 -2.12 -11.06
C GLY A 90 15.85 -0.77 -11.52
N SER A 91 16.85 -0.23 -10.81
CA SER A 91 17.47 1.03 -11.19
C SER A 91 18.16 0.88 -12.54
N SER A 92 17.82 1.76 -13.47
CA SER A 92 18.49 1.85 -14.75
C SER A 92 19.78 2.65 -14.59
N ASP A 93 20.89 2.17 -15.20
CA ASP A 93 22.12 2.93 -15.30
C ASP A 93 22.02 4.08 -16.32
N MET A 94 20.92 4.13 -17.06
CA MET A 94 20.65 5.21 -18.01
C MET A 94 19.99 6.39 -17.30
N LEU A 95 20.61 7.55 -17.41
CA LEU A 95 20.25 8.77 -16.68
C LEU A 95 18.82 9.27 -16.95
N ASP A 96 18.22 8.88 -18.07
CA ASP A 96 16.91 9.43 -18.50
C ASP A 96 15.75 8.44 -18.39
N GLU A 97 16.03 7.19 -17.99
CA GLU A 97 14.98 6.17 -17.87
C GLU A 97 14.41 6.12 -16.46
N ILE A 98 13.09 5.98 -16.41
CA ILE A 98 12.35 5.80 -15.16
C ILE A 98 12.12 4.30 -14.97
N SER A 99 12.67 3.73 -13.88
CA SER A 99 12.45 2.32 -13.56
C SER A 99 11.07 2.11 -12.94
N PHE A 100 10.56 0.89 -13.01
CA PHE A 100 9.28 0.54 -12.37
C PHE A 100 9.36 0.70 -10.85
N SER A 101 10.51 0.37 -10.26
CA SER A 101 10.77 0.55 -8.83
C SER A 101 10.63 2.03 -8.42
N MET A 102 11.16 2.95 -9.22
CA MET A 102 11.04 4.39 -8.98
C MET A 102 9.58 4.84 -9.07
N LEU A 103 8.86 4.40 -10.11
CA LEU A 103 7.44 4.71 -10.28
C LEU A 103 6.63 4.22 -9.09
N ARG A 104 6.86 2.97 -8.69
CA ARG A 104 6.16 2.36 -7.57
C ARG A 104 6.42 3.13 -6.28
N GLN A 105 7.66 3.50 -6.02
CA GLN A 105 8.02 4.25 -4.81
C GLN A 105 7.27 5.58 -4.73
N VAL A 106 7.28 6.36 -5.81
CA VAL A 106 6.59 7.67 -5.83
C VAL A 106 5.08 7.50 -5.69
N VAL A 107 4.50 6.52 -6.40
CA VAL A 107 3.07 6.24 -6.32
C VAL A 107 2.68 5.78 -4.92
N LEU A 108 3.47 4.92 -4.29
CA LEU A 108 3.20 4.44 -2.92
C LEU A 108 3.27 5.55 -1.89
N GLU A 109 4.15 6.52 -2.05
CA GLU A 109 4.18 7.72 -1.19
C GLU A 109 2.86 8.48 -1.27
N LYS A 110 2.29 8.61 -2.45
CA LYS A 110 1.00 9.28 -2.65
C LYS A 110 -0.17 8.45 -2.11
N CYS A 111 -0.11 7.13 -2.27
CA CYS A 111 -1.08 6.22 -1.66
C CYS A 111 -1.06 6.34 -0.13
N ASN A 112 0.13 6.35 0.46
CA ASN A 112 0.31 6.50 1.89
C ASN A 112 -0.27 7.83 2.40
N SER A 113 -0.02 8.93 1.68
CA SER A 113 -0.58 10.23 2.02
C SER A 113 -2.11 10.26 1.95
N TYR A 114 -2.67 9.64 0.93
CA TYR A 114 -4.13 9.55 0.76
C TYR A 114 -4.79 8.74 1.87
N LEU A 115 -4.15 7.64 2.28
CA LEU A 115 -4.68 6.71 3.27
C LEU A 115 -4.22 7.01 4.70
N LYS A 116 -3.45 8.06 4.93
CA LYS A 116 -2.76 8.33 6.18
C LYS A 116 -3.62 8.16 7.43
N GLU A 117 -4.83 8.69 7.44
CA GLU A 117 -5.74 8.60 8.59
C GLU A 117 -6.06 7.15 8.95
N TYR A 118 -6.36 6.34 7.94
CA TYR A 118 -6.70 4.93 8.14
C TYR A 118 -5.49 4.10 8.57
N LEU A 119 -4.31 4.41 8.03
CA LEU A 119 -3.08 3.70 8.36
C LEU A 119 -2.64 3.96 9.80
N VAL A 120 -2.72 5.21 10.26
CA VAL A 120 -2.41 5.59 11.64
C VAL A 120 -3.35 4.86 12.61
N GLU A 121 -4.63 4.79 12.30
CA GLU A 121 -5.61 4.09 13.14
C GLU A 121 -5.30 2.59 13.22
N ASN A 122 -4.98 1.95 12.10
CA ASN A 122 -4.62 0.53 12.07
C ASN A 122 -3.35 0.22 12.86
N ILE A 123 -2.33 1.06 12.77
CA ILE A 123 -1.10 0.90 13.52
C ILE A 123 -1.39 1.00 15.03
N LYS A 124 -2.19 1.98 15.42
CA LYS A 124 -2.61 2.16 16.81
C LYS A 124 -3.38 0.94 17.34
N GLU A 125 -4.35 0.46 16.59
CA GLU A 125 -5.13 -0.72 16.97
C GLU A 125 -4.25 -1.97 17.13
N GLY A 126 -3.26 -2.13 16.25
CA GLY A 126 -2.30 -3.23 16.35
C GLY A 126 -1.46 -3.15 17.60
N HIS A 127 -0.99 -1.97 17.97
CA HIS A 127 -0.25 -1.73 19.22
C HIS A 127 -1.12 -1.98 20.45
N ASP A 128 -2.36 -1.52 20.44
CA ASP A 128 -3.32 -1.75 21.53
C ASP A 128 -3.60 -3.25 21.69
N ARG A 129 -3.72 -3.98 20.58
CA ARG A 129 -3.91 -5.43 20.58
C ARG A 129 -2.74 -6.15 21.24
N LEU A 130 -1.51 -5.76 20.90
CA LEU A 130 -0.29 -6.33 21.51
C LEU A 130 -0.23 -6.03 23.01
N THR A 131 -0.50 -4.78 23.38
CA THR A 131 -0.50 -4.34 24.78
C THR A 131 -1.49 -5.17 25.60
N LYS A 132 -2.70 -5.36 25.10
CA LYS A 132 -3.72 -6.17 25.77
C LYS A 132 -3.29 -7.62 25.91
N PHE A 133 -2.73 -8.22 24.87
CA PHE A 133 -2.22 -9.60 24.90
C PHE A 133 -1.16 -9.77 26.00
N VAL A 134 -0.17 -8.88 26.04
CA VAL A 134 0.92 -8.94 27.05
C VAL A 134 0.38 -8.75 28.45
N SER A 135 -0.55 -7.80 28.65
CA SER A 135 -1.12 -7.53 29.98
C SER A 135 -1.97 -8.67 30.51
N ASP A 136 -2.79 -9.29 29.66
CA ASP A 136 -3.78 -10.27 30.05
C ASP A 136 -3.24 -11.71 30.07
N ARG A 137 -2.33 -12.06 29.15
CA ARG A 137 -1.92 -13.45 28.91
C ARG A 137 -0.43 -13.71 29.10
N ALA A 138 0.41 -12.70 28.98
CA ALA A 138 1.85 -12.86 29.03
C ALA A 138 2.52 -11.71 29.79
N PRO A 139 2.26 -11.56 31.11
CA PRO A 139 2.81 -10.44 31.90
C PRO A 139 4.33 -10.34 31.88
N GLN A 140 5.03 -11.44 31.67
CA GLN A 140 6.49 -11.49 31.58
C GLN A 140 7.05 -10.70 30.40
N TYR A 141 6.22 -10.38 29.40
CA TYR A 141 6.65 -9.60 28.24
C TYR A 141 6.45 -8.09 28.39
N ARG A 142 5.91 -7.63 29.54
CA ARG A 142 5.67 -6.20 29.78
C ARG A 142 6.90 -5.32 29.57
N PRO A 143 8.11 -5.69 30.00
CA PRO A 143 9.30 -4.88 29.76
C PRO A 143 9.63 -4.66 28.30
N ILE A 144 9.16 -5.56 27.41
CA ILE A 144 9.42 -5.51 25.98
C ILE A 144 8.52 -4.48 25.28
N LEU A 145 7.39 -4.11 25.88
CA LEU A 145 6.45 -3.15 25.27
C LEU A 145 7.09 -1.80 25.01
N GLY A 146 7.91 -1.29 25.94
CA GLY A 146 8.62 -0.05 25.75
C GLY A 146 9.61 -0.10 24.58
N TYR A 147 10.30 -1.23 24.44
CA TYR A 147 11.22 -1.47 23.34
C TYR A 147 10.49 -1.57 22.00
N LEU A 148 9.38 -2.29 21.95
CA LEU A 148 8.57 -2.44 20.72
C LEU A 148 7.99 -1.12 20.29
N ALA A 149 7.51 -0.29 21.22
CA ALA A 149 6.99 1.03 20.91
C ALA A 149 8.07 1.93 20.29
N LYS A 150 9.31 1.86 20.81
CA LYS A 150 10.44 2.63 20.28
C LYS A 150 10.87 2.18 18.88
N ASN A 151 10.67 0.91 18.56
CA ASN A 151 11.06 0.32 17.27
C ASN A 151 9.93 0.32 16.25
N GLU A 152 8.83 1.02 16.56
CA GLU A 152 7.69 1.18 15.65
C GLU A 152 7.17 -0.16 15.10
N LEU A 153 7.09 -1.19 15.95
CA LEU A 153 6.56 -2.48 15.53
C LEU A 153 5.10 -2.34 15.08
N ILE A 154 4.83 -2.73 13.83
CA ILE A 154 3.50 -2.64 13.24
C ILE A 154 2.86 -4.01 13.26
N ILE A 155 1.68 -4.11 13.89
CA ILE A 155 0.95 -5.37 14.08
C ILE A 155 -0.44 -5.23 13.48
N ASP A 156 -0.86 -6.25 12.71
CA ASP A 156 -2.20 -6.34 12.17
C ASP A 156 -3.20 -6.46 13.32
N PRO A 157 -4.20 -5.58 13.43
CA PRO A 157 -5.21 -5.64 14.49
C PRO A 157 -6.01 -6.94 14.52
N SER A 158 -6.07 -7.66 13.39
CA SER A 158 -6.79 -8.95 13.29
C SER A 158 -5.94 -10.16 13.65
N ILE A 159 -4.68 -9.97 14.07
CA ILE A 159 -3.79 -11.09 14.43
C ILE A 159 -4.36 -11.92 15.56
N THR A 160 -4.25 -13.24 15.46
CA THR A 160 -4.72 -14.15 16.50
C THR A 160 -3.74 -14.21 17.69
N ASP A 161 -4.24 -14.60 18.86
CA ASP A 161 -3.40 -14.76 20.05
C ASP A 161 -2.28 -15.78 19.83
N ALA A 162 -2.55 -16.85 19.08
CA ALA A 162 -1.56 -17.87 18.75
C ALA A 162 -0.40 -17.30 17.93
N LYS A 163 -0.69 -16.39 16.98
CA LYS A 163 0.34 -15.72 16.20
C LYS A 163 1.13 -14.71 17.01
N LEU A 164 0.47 -14.01 17.93
CA LEU A 164 1.16 -13.10 18.86
C LEU A 164 2.15 -13.84 19.74
N ASP A 165 1.81 -15.06 20.17
CA ASP A 165 2.66 -15.88 21.03
C ASP A 165 3.95 -16.32 20.32
N LEU A 166 3.95 -16.36 18.99
CA LEU A 166 5.13 -16.72 18.17
C LEU A 166 6.07 -15.52 17.89
N LEU A 167 5.67 -14.34 18.24
CA LEU A 167 6.50 -13.13 18.03
C LEU A 167 7.66 -13.02 19.09
#